data_65d521e776ee4ce90f2b854d67e46529
#
_entry.id   65d521e776ee4ce90f2b854d67e46529
#
_cell.length_a   1.000
_cell.length_b   1.000
_cell.length_c   1.000
_cell.angle_alpha   90.00
_cell.angle_beta   90.00
_cell.angle_gamma   90.00
#
_symmetry.space_group_name_H-M   'P 1'
#
loop_
_entity.id
_entity.type
_entity.pdbx_description
1 polymer ?
#
loop_
_entity_poly.entity_id
_entity_poly.type
_entity_poly.pdbx_seq_one_letter_code
_entity_poly.pdbx_strand_id
1 'polypeptide(L)'
;MNEEIIRKIIDKYFQDNPSALVQHQIDSYNDFFTNGIYSIFKEKNPIRILKKYNKETKDYDLKCNLFLGGKDGNKLYFGKPMIYDEGRSHFMYPNEARLRNMTYGITIHYDVEVEFIIAGKESRIETLSKMFLGRFPIMMMSDLCILNKLGSSVRFELGECRNDNGGYFIIDGKEKCIVSQEKFADNMLYVRDKVNDLYSHSSEIRSVSEDASKPVRTLAVRMVAPSATYANKQIVVEVPNVRKPVPLFILMRALGVESDKDIVDYCLLNTDKFRSYVDIFIPSVHDAGKVFSQSVALKYIATLTKGKTIPHVIEILSNYFLPHIGEMNFINKAYFLGHMVKELLKVYTKNTKPTDRDSFK
;
A
#
# COMPACT_ATOMS: atom_id res chain seq x y z
N MET A 1 -16.18 -1.30 -39.02
CA MET A 1 -14.94 -0.51 -39.23
C MET A 1 -14.02 -1.36 -40.10
N ASN A 2 -13.45 -0.80 -41.16
CA ASN A 2 -12.60 -1.60 -42.08
C ASN A 2 -11.29 -1.97 -41.40
N GLU A 3 -10.87 -3.22 -41.47
CA GLU A 3 -9.65 -3.74 -40.85
C GLU A 3 -8.39 -2.97 -41.27
N GLU A 4 -8.32 -2.54 -42.50
CA GLU A 4 -7.25 -1.72 -43.05
C GLU A 4 -7.14 -0.34 -42.35
N ILE A 5 -8.27 0.27 -42.01
CA ILE A 5 -8.32 1.55 -41.29
C ILE A 5 -7.80 1.34 -39.86
N ILE A 6 -8.20 0.23 -39.20
CA ILE A 6 -7.74 -0.10 -37.85
C ILE A 6 -6.22 -0.27 -37.81
N ARG A 7 -5.67 -1.01 -38.77
CA ARG A 7 -4.21 -1.20 -38.89
C ARG A 7 -3.47 0.14 -39.07
N LYS A 8 -3.94 1.00 -39.96
CA LYS A 8 -3.36 2.34 -40.19
C LYS A 8 -3.41 3.22 -38.94
N ILE A 9 -4.46 3.12 -38.13
CA ILE A 9 -4.57 3.87 -36.86
C ILE A 9 -3.54 3.33 -35.87
N ILE A 10 -3.40 2.01 -35.71
CA ILE A 10 -2.43 1.39 -34.82
C ILE A 10 -0.99 1.73 -35.26
N ASP A 11 -0.67 1.58 -36.53
CA ASP A 11 0.64 1.93 -37.07
C ASP A 11 0.99 3.41 -36.82
N LYS A 12 0.02 4.29 -37.05
CA LYS A 12 0.19 5.72 -36.78
C LYS A 12 0.43 6.04 -35.31
N TYR A 13 -0.30 5.36 -34.41
CA TYR A 13 -0.11 5.52 -32.97
C TYR A 13 1.33 5.18 -32.53
N PHE A 14 1.88 4.04 -32.98
CA PHE A 14 3.24 3.64 -32.63
C PHE A 14 4.33 4.46 -33.34
N GLN A 15 4.02 5.00 -34.53
CA GLN A 15 4.92 5.95 -35.19
C GLN A 15 5.01 7.27 -34.43
N ASP A 16 3.89 7.76 -33.91
CA ASP A 16 3.84 9.01 -33.14
C ASP A 16 4.34 8.81 -31.69
N ASN A 17 4.25 7.59 -31.15
CA ASN A 17 4.66 7.24 -29.78
C ASN A 17 5.63 6.04 -29.78
N PRO A 18 6.88 6.20 -30.21
CA PRO A 18 7.83 5.09 -30.34
C PRO A 18 8.17 4.43 -29.00
N SER A 19 8.11 5.17 -27.89
CA SER A 19 8.38 4.70 -26.53
C SER A 19 7.15 4.17 -25.81
N ALA A 20 5.96 4.08 -26.45
CA ALA A 20 4.70 3.74 -25.78
C ALA A 20 4.75 2.49 -24.90
N LEU A 21 5.50 1.46 -25.30
CA LEU A 21 5.63 0.20 -24.56
C LEU A 21 6.49 0.29 -23.29
N VAL A 22 7.39 1.26 -23.19
CA VAL A 22 8.33 1.44 -22.08
C VAL A 22 8.12 2.75 -21.32
N GLN A 23 7.26 3.63 -21.82
CA GLN A 23 7.03 4.97 -21.30
C GLN A 23 6.63 4.95 -19.82
N HIS A 24 5.76 4.02 -19.42
CA HIS A 24 5.30 3.89 -18.03
C HIS A 24 6.45 3.60 -17.06
N GLN A 25 7.48 2.87 -17.48
CA GLN A 25 8.66 2.59 -16.65
C GLN A 25 9.56 3.83 -16.55
N ILE A 26 9.77 4.53 -17.67
CA ILE A 26 10.56 5.75 -17.74
C ILE A 26 9.91 6.84 -16.88
N ASP A 27 8.60 7.04 -17.00
CA ASP A 27 7.86 8.03 -16.23
C ASP A 27 7.89 7.73 -14.73
N SER A 28 7.71 6.47 -14.33
CA SER A 28 7.80 6.04 -12.93
C SER A 28 9.22 6.26 -12.37
N TYR A 29 10.26 6.00 -13.16
CA TYR A 29 11.64 6.25 -12.76
C TYR A 29 11.93 7.75 -12.60
N ASN A 30 11.48 8.57 -13.55
CA ASN A 30 11.65 10.02 -13.50
C ASN A 30 10.90 10.63 -12.31
N ASP A 31 9.65 10.20 -12.05
CA ASP A 31 8.87 10.66 -10.90
C ASP A 31 9.53 10.30 -9.57
N PHE A 32 10.14 9.11 -9.47
CA PHE A 32 10.89 8.73 -8.27
C PHE A 32 12.01 9.72 -7.95
N PHE A 33 12.79 10.15 -8.94
CA PHE A 33 13.90 11.09 -8.71
C PHE A 33 13.46 12.54 -8.63
N THR A 34 12.32 12.91 -9.20
CA THR A 34 11.78 14.27 -9.15
C THR A 34 11.00 14.53 -7.85
N ASN A 35 10.19 13.58 -7.42
CA ASN A 35 9.25 13.72 -6.30
C ASN A 35 9.44 12.65 -5.21
N GLY A 36 9.52 11.38 -5.62
CA GLY A 36 9.43 10.23 -4.72
C GLY A 36 10.52 10.21 -3.66
N ILE A 37 11.78 10.41 -4.06
CA ILE A 37 12.92 10.39 -3.13
C ILE A 37 12.81 11.50 -2.06
N TYR A 38 12.41 12.70 -2.45
CA TYR A 38 12.21 13.82 -1.51
C TYR A 38 11.06 13.56 -0.54
N SER A 39 9.97 12.99 -1.04
CA SER A 39 8.83 12.59 -0.21
C SER A 39 9.22 11.57 0.86
N ILE A 40 10.05 10.58 0.51
CA ILE A 40 10.56 9.57 1.45
C ILE A 40 11.40 10.23 2.56
N PHE A 41 12.32 11.13 2.20
CA PHE A 41 13.15 11.83 3.18
C PHE A 41 12.30 12.69 4.11
N LYS A 42 11.32 13.44 3.56
CA LYS A 42 10.40 14.26 4.33
C LYS A 42 9.53 13.46 5.29
N GLU A 43 9.01 12.32 4.85
CA GLU A 43 8.16 11.43 5.66
C GLU A 43 8.94 10.79 6.83
N LYS A 44 10.20 10.39 6.60
CA LYS A 44 11.03 9.75 7.61
C LYS A 44 11.66 10.72 8.61
N ASN A 45 11.70 12.00 8.30
CA ASN A 45 12.23 13.03 9.18
C ASN A 45 11.21 13.46 10.26
N PRO A 46 11.65 13.75 11.50
CA PRO A 46 12.95 13.44 12.08
C PRO A 46 13.04 11.99 12.61
N ILE A 47 14.22 11.38 12.51
CA ILE A 47 14.52 10.14 13.24
C ILE A 47 14.91 10.52 14.65
N ARG A 48 14.12 10.10 15.65
CA ARG A 48 14.30 10.46 17.05
C ARG A 48 15.04 9.37 17.81
N ILE A 49 16.13 9.74 18.47
CA ILE A 49 16.88 8.89 19.38
C ILE A 49 16.72 9.48 20.79
N LEU A 50 16.15 8.70 21.70
CA LEU A 50 15.83 9.09 23.06
C LEU A 50 16.69 8.27 24.02
N LYS A 51 17.37 8.96 24.98
CA LYS A 51 18.18 8.30 26.00
C LYS A 51 17.98 8.97 27.38
N LYS A 52 18.21 8.19 28.46
CA LYS A 52 18.11 8.63 29.85
C LYS A 52 16.72 9.15 30.20
N TYR A 53 15.77 8.21 30.37
CA TYR A 53 14.42 8.54 30.83
C TYR A 53 14.48 9.02 32.29
N ASN A 54 13.99 10.23 32.57
CA ASN A 54 13.85 10.82 33.90
C ASN A 54 12.45 10.57 34.44
N LYS A 55 12.36 9.88 35.58
CA LYS A 55 11.08 9.54 36.20
C LYS A 55 10.37 10.76 36.83
N GLU A 56 11.12 11.76 37.23
CA GLU A 56 10.59 12.98 37.89
C GLU A 56 9.92 13.89 36.88
N THR A 57 10.58 14.14 35.75
CA THR A 57 10.05 15.00 34.67
C THR A 57 9.15 14.26 33.69
N LYS A 58 9.07 12.91 33.76
CA LYS A 58 8.38 12.02 32.81
C LYS A 58 8.84 12.24 31.35
N ASP A 59 10.08 12.64 31.16
CA ASP A 59 10.67 12.95 29.86
C ASP A 59 12.12 12.41 29.77
N TYR A 60 12.71 12.49 28.57
CA TYR A 60 14.10 12.07 28.32
C TYR A 60 15.05 13.24 28.46
N ASP A 61 16.13 13.06 29.22
CA ASP A 61 17.16 14.09 29.44
C ASP A 61 18.02 14.31 28.19
N LEU A 62 18.16 13.31 27.34
CA LEU A 62 18.92 13.39 26.08
C LEU A 62 18.03 12.98 24.91
N LYS A 63 17.76 13.92 24.02
CA LYS A 63 17.05 13.72 22.77
C LYS A 63 17.96 14.10 21.62
N CYS A 64 17.98 13.29 20.57
CA CYS A 64 18.71 13.58 19.36
C CYS A 64 17.75 13.41 18.17
N ASN A 65 17.53 14.48 17.41
CA ASN A 65 16.75 14.45 16.20
C ASN A 65 17.69 14.45 14.99
N LEU A 66 17.61 13.44 14.17
CA LEU A 66 18.37 13.32 12.92
C LEU A 66 17.45 13.70 11.75
N PHE A 67 17.87 14.66 10.97
CA PHE A 67 17.19 15.10 9.75
C PHE A 67 18.00 14.69 8.54
N LEU A 68 17.54 13.69 7.82
CA LEU A 68 18.17 13.23 6.58
C LEU A 68 17.79 14.15 5.43
N GLY A 69 18.78 14.61 4.66
CA GLY A 69 18.55 15.59 3.61
C GLY A 69 18.24 17.00 4.15
N GLY A 70 18.64 17.31 5.40
CA GLY A 70 18.27 18.53 6.12
C GLY A 70 16.83 18.49 6.65
N LYS A 71 16.40 19.54 7.36
CA LYS A 71 15.06 19.63 7.97
C LYS A 71 13.92 19.45 6.95
N ASP A 72 14.10 19.94 5.73
CA ASP A 72 13.11 19.88 4.65
C ASP A 72 13.25 18.62 3.77
N GLY A 73 14.28 17.79 3.98
CA GLY A 73 14.54 16.59 3.18
C GLY A 73 15.03 16.87 1.75
N ASN A 74 15.44 18.11 1.44
CA ASN A 74 15.75 18.53 0.06
C ASN A 74 17.25 18.60 -0.27
N LYS A 75 18.14 18.41 0.73
CA LYS A 75 19.60 18.48 0.54
C LYS A 75 20.15 17.16 0.01
N LEU A 76 19.78 16.83 -1.23
CA LEU A 76 20.22 15.65 -1.99
C LEU A 76 21.09 16.09 -3.17
N TYR A 77 22.19 15.38 -3.39
CA TYR A 77 23.16 15.67 -4.45
C TYR A 77 23.32 14.46 -5.35
N PHE A 78 23.00 14.64 -6.63
CA PHE A 78 23.10 13.62 -7.65
C PHE A 78 24.42 13.78 -8.41
N GLY A 79 25.29 12.77 -8.32
CA GLY A 79 26.52 12.71 -9.10
C GLY A 79 26.22 12.35 -10.55
N LYS A 80 27.22 12.57 -11.42
CA LYS A 80 27.17 12.15 -12.82
C LYS A 80 27.79 10.77 -12.97
N PRO A 81 27.39 9.97 -13.99
CA PRO A 81 28.07 8.71 -14.30
C PRO A 81 29.49 9.02 -14.79
N MET A 82 30.50 8.66 -14.00
CA MET A 82 31.90 8.95 -14.28
C MET A 82 32.74 7.68 -14.18
N ILE A 83 33.74 7.57 -15.06
CA ILE A 83 34.82 6.59 -14.99
C ILE A 83 36.10 7.30 -14.56
N TYR A 84 36.82 6.68 -13.65
CA TYR A 84 38.10 7.15 -13.15
C TYR A 84 39.17 6.12 -13.53
N ASP A 85 39.96 6.45 -14.56
CA ASP A 85 41.06 5.60 -15.08
C ASP A 85 42.38 6.36 -15.00
N GLU A 86 43.40 5.77 -14.41
CA GLU A 86 44.79 6.28 -14.37
C GLU A 86 44.93 7.77 -14.08
N GLY A 87 44.10 8.28 -13.15
CA GLY A 87 44.10 9.70 -12.75
C GLY A 87 43.33 10.64 -13.69
N ARG A 88 42.68 10.14 -14.72
CA ARG A 88 41.74 10.88 -15.58
C ARG A 88 40.31 10.48 -15.29
N SER A 89 39.41 11.44 -15.41
CA SER A 89 37.97 11.18 -15.26
C SER A 89 37.23 11.61 -16.53
N HIS A 90 36.33 10.77 -17.00
CA HIS A 90 35.45 11.08 -18.12
C HIS A 90 34.04 10.55 -17.88
N PHE A 91 33.07 11.01 -18.68
CA PHE A 91 31.70 10.54 -18.56
C PHE A 91 31.61 9.06 -19.01
N MET A 92 30.91 8.27 -18.21
CA MET A 92 30.56 6.91 -18.58
C MET A 92 29.38 6.92 -19.56
N TYR A 93 29.60 6.38 -20.75
CA TYR A 93 28.54 6.13 -21.72
C TYR A 93 27.95 4.72 -21.55
N PRO A 94 26.67 4.52 -21.86
CA PRO A 94 26.03 3.21 -21.67
C PRO A 94 26.74 2.07 -22.43
N ASN A 95 27.14 2.29 -23.67
CA ASN A 95 27.88 1.26 -24.45
C ASN A 95 29.23 0.92 -23.80
N GLU A 96 29.94 1.90 -23.26
CA GLU A 96 31.18 1.66 -22.52
C GLU A 96 30.95 0.83 -21.26
N ALA A 97 29.85 1.10 -20.54
CA ALA A 97 29.46 0.31 -19.38
C ALA A 97 29.19 -1.15 -19.75
N ARG A 98 28.57 -1.42 -20.92
CA ARG A 98 28.38 -2.81 -21.43
C ARG A 98 29.71 -3.48 -21.73
N LEU A 99 30.61 -2.82 -22.49
CA LEU A 99 31.88 -3.37 -22.92
C LEU A 99 32.85 -3.64 -21.76
N ARG A 100 32.82 -2.80 -20.72
CA ARG A 100 33.72 -2.89 -19.56
C ARG A 100 33.10 -3.62 -18.37
N ASN A 101 31.94 -4.25 -18.52
CA ASN A 101 31.20 -4.93 -17.44
C ASN A 101 30.96 -4.02 -16.22
N MET A 102 30.59 -2.77 -16.47
CA MET A 102 30.33 -1.78 -15.42
C MET A 102 28.82 -1.55 -15.27
N THR A 103 28.44 -0.97 -14.14
CA THR A 103 27.07 -0.53 -13.90
C THR A 103 26.92 0.94 -14.30
N TYR A 104 26.03 1.24 -15.25
CA TYR A 104 25.69 2.61 -15.64
C TYR A 104 24.82 3.23 -14.55
N GLY A 105 25.38 4.13 -13.74
CA GLY A 105 24.70 4.65 -12.56
C GLY A 105 25.31 5.94 -12.04
N ILE A 106 24.54 6.60 -11.17
CA ILE A 106 24.93 7.81 -10.44
C ILE A 106 25.18 7.49 -8.98
N THR A 107 25.96 8.35 -8.32
CA THR A 107 26.10 8.35 -6.87
C THR A 107 25.16 9.41 -6.28
N ILE A 108 24.52 9.07 -5.16
CA ILE A 108 23.66 9.98 -4.42
C ILE A 108 24.31 10.27 -3.06
N HIS A 109 24.40 11.54 -2.74
CA HIS A 109 24.86 12.03 -1.44
C HIS A 109 23.79 12.92 -0.83
N TYR A 110 23.79 13.02 0.48
CA TYR A 110 22.83 13.85 1.23
C TYR A 110 23.50 14.48 2.45
N ASP A 111 22.95 15.57 2.93
CA ASP A 111 23.39 16.17 4.18
C ASP A 111 22.56 15.63 5.33
N VAL A 112 23.17 15.48 6.50
CA VAL A 112 22.49 15.09 7.74
C VAL A 112 22.61 16.23 8.72
N GLU A 113 21.48 16.75 9.20
CA GLU A 113 21.43 17.69 10.31
C GLU A 113 21.07 16.94 11.58
N VAL A 114 21.91 17.11 12.61
CA VAL A 114 21.77 16.47 13.92
C VAL A 114 21.48 17.53 14.95
N GLU A 115 20.31 17.47 15.56
CA GLU A 115 19.89 18.38 16.62
C GLU A 115 19.98 17.64 17.98
N PHE A 116 20.89 18.08 18.84
CA PHE A 116 21.03 17.60 20.20
C PHE A 116 20.24 18.47 21.16
N ILE A 117 19.30 17.88 21.89
CA ILE A 117 18.50 18.54 22.91
C ILE A 117 18.86 17.87 24.26
N ILE A 118 19.46 18.64 25.15
CA ILE A 118 19.84 18.19 26.49
C ILE A 118 18.98 18.96 27.49
N ALA A 119 18.39 18.25 28.45
CA ALA A 119 17.52 18.86 29.46
C ALA A 119 18.20 20.07 30.15
N GLY A 120 17.52 21.23 30.11
CA GLY A 120 18.01 22.48 30.71
C GLY A 120 19.13 23.20 29.93
N LYS A 121 19.44 22.77 28.71
CA LYS A 121 20.43 23.43 27.83
C LYS A 121 19.84 23.80 26.49
N GLU A 122 20.44 24.77 25.80
CA GLU A 122 20.09 25.10 24.43
C GLU A 122 20.36 23.93 23.47
N SER A 123 19.56 23.82 22.41
CA SER A 123 19.78 22.82 21.38
C SER A 123 21.03 23.15 20.55
N ARG A 124 21.86 22.14 20.29
CA ARG A 124 23.01 22.26 19.40
C ARG A 124 22.73 21.55 18.09
N ILE A 125 22.98 22.21 16.98
CA ILE A 125 22.82 21.63 15.64
C ILE A 125 24.21 21.40 15.04
N GLU A 126 24.45 20.17 14.57
CA GLU A 126 25.63 19.81 13.78
C GLU A 126 25.20 19.31 12.41
N THR A 127 25.98 19.63 11.38
CA THR A 127 25.70 19.20 10.01
C THR A 127 26.82 18.32 9.48
N LEU A 128 26.47 17.12 9.05
CA LEU A 128 27.35 16.21 8.31
C LEU A 128 27.05 16.36 6.82
N SER A 129 27.98 16.93 6.07
CA SER A 129 27.77 17.22 4.65
C SER A 129 28.16 16.07 3.75
N LYS A 130 27.40 15.87 2.67
CA LYS A 130 27.68 14.94 1.57
C LYS A 130 27.93 13.49 2.02
N MET A 131 27.10 13.00 2.93
CA MET A 131 27.09 11.58 3.30
C MET A 131 26.68 10.73 2.09
N PHE A 132 27.42 9.66 1.85
CA PHE A 132 27.14 8.76 0.73
C PHE A 132 25.91 7.91 1.03
N LEU A 133 24.87 8.02 0.19
CA LEU A 133 23.67 7.20 0.27
C LEU A 133 23.85 5.87 -0.45
N GLY A 134 24.35 5.94 -1.69
CA GLY A 134 24.51 4.75 -2.52
C GLY A 134 24.79 5.09 -3.98
N ARG A 135 25.00 4.02 -4.76
CA ARG A 135 25.09 4.09 -6.21
C ARG A 135 23.79 3.53 -6.81
N PHE A 136 23.13 4.35 -7.63
CA PHE A 136 21.84 4.02 -8.24
C PHE A 136 22.01 3.81 -9.75
N PRO A 137 21.50 2.72 -10.32
CA PRO A 137 21.56 2.52 -11.77
C PRO A 137 20.66 3.53 -12.47
N ILE A 138 21.10 4.00 -13.64
CA ILE A 138 20.33 4.89 -14.50
C ILE A 138 19.48 4.06 -15.44
N MET A 139 18.19 4.36 -15.51
CA MET A 139 17.32 3.79 -16.53
C MET A 139 17.62 4.44 -17.88
N MET A 140 17.81 3.61 -18.91
CA MET A 140 18.07 4.07 -20.26
C MET A 140 16.92 4.92 -20.78
N MET A 141 17.24 6.06 -21.40
CA MET A 141 16.31 7.07 -21.92
C MET A 141 15.49 7.82 -20.85
N SER A 142 15.82 7.67 -19.55
CA SER A 142 15.28 8.54 -18.50
C SER A 142 15.92 9.95 -18.51
N ASP A 143 15.39 10.89 -17.70
CA ASP A 143 15.92 12.27 -17.58
C ASP A 143 17.36 12.32 -17.06
N LEU A 144 17.77 11.31 -16.30
CA LEU A 144 19.15 11.16 -15.81
C LEU A 144 20.08 10.55 -16.84
N CYS A 145 19.54 9.95 -17.91
CA CYS A 145 20.34 9.31 -18.95
C CYS A 145 20.93 10.35 -19.90
N ILE A 146 22.25 10.27 -20.13
CA ILE A 146 22.95 11.19 -21.04
C ILE A 146 22.42 11.10 -22.48
N LEU A 147 21.90 9.95 -22.88
CA LEU A 147 21.39 9.71 -24.24
C LEU A 147 20.03 10.36 -24.51
N ASN A 148 19.22 10.63 -23.48
CA ASN A 148 17.87 11.16 -23.66
C ASN A 148 17.85 12.48 -24.45
N LYS A 149 18.87 13.31 -24.25
CA LYS A 149 18.96 14.63 -24.89
C LYS A 149 19.68 14.60 -26.26
N LEU A 150 20.11 13.42 -26.71
CA LEU A 150 20.88 13.29 -27.94
C LEU A 150 20.00 12.79 -29.09
N GLY A 151 20.24 13.31 -30.29
CA GLY A 151 19.56 12.84 -31.51
C GLY A 151 19.97 11.40 -31.87
N SER A 152 19.09 10.71 -32.62
CA SER A 152 19.30 9.30 -33.02
C SER A 152 20.61 9.04 -33.75
N SER A 153 21.09 9.97 -34.60
CA SER A 153 22.37 9.88 -35.31
C SER A 153 23.55 9.91 -34.34
N VAL A 154 23.53 10.84 -33.38
CA VAL A 154 24.61 10.96 -32.37
C VAL A 154 24.64 9.75 -31.46
N ARG A 155 23.47 9.24 -31.05
CA ARG A 155 23.38 7.98 -30.26
C ARG A 155 24.01 6.81 -31.01
N PHE A 156 23.76 6.71 -32.32
CA PHE A 156 24.35 5.66 -33.17
C PHE A 156 25.88 5.76 -33.26
N GLU A 157 26.42 6.99 -33.36
CA GLU A 157 27.88 7.22 -33.37
C GLU A 157 28.52 6.82 -32.00
N LEU A 158 27.78 6.92 -30.92
CA LEU A 158 28.18 6.48 -29.58
C LEU A 158 28.03 4.94 -29.38
N GLY A 159 27.65 4.21 -30.42
CA GLY A 159 27.52 2.75 -30.41
C GLY A 159 26.17 2.22 -29.94
N GLU A 160 25.16 3.09 -29.85
CA GLU A 160 23.82 2.67 -29.45
C GLU A 160 22.93 2.34 -30.65
N CYS A 161 21.91 1.48 -30.43
CA CYS A 161 20.95 1.15 -31.46
C CYS A 161 20.03 2.35 -31.77
N ARG A 162 19.76 2.60 -33.05
CA ARG A 162 18.86 3.69 -33.50
C ARG A 162 17.43 3.50 -33.02
N ASN A 163 17.00 2.26 -32.85
CA ASN A 163 15.64 1.87 -32.49
C ASN A 163 15.50 1.51 -31.00
N ASP A 164 16.50 1.90 -30.18
CA ASP A 164 16.43 1.66 -28.73
C ASP A 164 15.51 2.69 -28.05
N ASN A 165 14.45 2.20 -27.46
CA ASN A 165 13.46 3.01 -26.75
C ASN A 165 13.76 3.13 -25.24
N GLY A 166 14.78 2.46 -24.72
CA GLY A 166 15.17 2.50 -23.32
C GLY A 166 14.26 1.69 -22.37
N GLY A 167 14.09 2.16 -21.14
CA GLY A 167 13.26 1.51 -20.13
C GLY A 167 13.94 0.32 -19.42
N TYR A 168 15.26 0.17 -19.54
CA TYR A 168 16.05 -0.89 -18.90
C TYR A 168 17.31 -0.31 -18.26
N PHE A 169 18.02 -1.13 -17.50
CA PHE A 169 19.25 -0.77 -16.79
C PHE A 169 20.44 -1.56 -17.35
N ILE A 170 21.64 -1.00 -17.22
CA ILE A 170 22.90 -1.71 -17.45
C ILE A 170 23.57 -1.94 -16.11
N ILE A 171 23.64 -3.20 -15.68
CA ILE A 171 24.20 -3.63 -14.40
C ILE A 171 25.25 -4.68 -14.66
N ASP A 172 26.50 -4.41 -14.26
CA ASP A 172 27.65 -5.26 -14.51
C ASP A 172 27.77 -5.69 -16.00
N GLY A 173 27.56 -4.69 -16.88
CA GLY A 173 27.61 -4.86 -18.33
C GLY A 173 26.42 -5.58 -18.96
N LYS A 174 25.44 -6.02 -18.15
CA LYS A 174 24.26 -6.75 -18.64
C LYS A 174 23.03 -5.86 -18.60
N GLU A 175 22.22 -5.96 -19.64
CA GLU A 175 20.94 -5.28 -19.71
C GLU A 175 19.92 -6.00 -18.82
N LYS A 176 19.29 -5.25 -17.92
CA LYS A 176 18.31 -5.72 -16.96
C LYS A 176 17.06 -4.88 -17.07
N CYS A 177 15.90 -5.51 -17.21
CA CYS A 177 14.60 -4.84 -17.19
C CYS A 177 13.81 -5.24 -15.94
N ILE A 178 12.93 -4.35 -15.51
CA ILE A 178 11.93 -4.66 -14.48
C ILE A 178 10.74 -5.27 -15.20
N VAL A 179 10.41 -6.51 -14.83
CA VAL A 179 9.22 -7.19 -15.36
C VAL A 179 8.01 -6.78 -14.52
N SER A 180 7.00 -6.23 -15.16
CA SER A 180 5.74 -5.89 -14.51
C SER A 180 5.07 -7.14 -13.97
N GLN A 181 4.60 -7.09 -12.73
CA GLN A 181 3.88 -8.17 -12.08
C GLN A 181 2.45 -7.74 -11.79
N GLU A 182 1.49 -8.54 -12.24
CA GLU A 182 0.09 -8.34 -11.88
C GLU A 182 -0.14 -8.67 -10.41
N LYS A 183 -0.90 -7.84 -9.73
CA LYS A 183 -1.46 -8.12 -8.41
C LYS A 183 -2.92 -7.68 -8.36
N PHE A 184 -3.68 -8.25 -7.45
CA PHE A 184 -5.03 -7.76 -7.20
C PHE A 184 -4.98 -6.32 -6.66
N ALA A 185 -5.90 -5.48 -7.15
CA ALA A 185 -6.02 -4.11 -6.69
C ALA A 185 -6.30 -4.07 -5.18
N ASP A 186 -5.61 -3.17 -4.49
CA ASP A 186 -5.80 -2.95 -3.07
C ASP A 186 -7.11 -2.17 -2.81
N ASN A 187 -7.71 -2.37 -1.65
CA ASN A 187 -8.95 -1.70 -1.21
C ASN A 187 -10.18 -1.96 -2.12
N MET A 188 -10.15 -3.01 -2.92
CA MET A 188 -11.30 -3.44 -3.74
C MET A 188 -12.06 -4.57 -3.05
N LEU A 189 -13.38 -4.53 -3.17
CA LEU A 189 -14.27 -5.52 -2.57
C LEU A 189 -14.50 -6.69 -3.53
N TYR A 190 -14.21 -7.89 -3.09
CA TYR A 190 -14.44 -9.14 -3.83
C TYR A 190 -15.54 -9.95 -3.16
N VAL A 191 -16.61 -10.23 -3.89
CA VAL A 191 -17.71 -11.05 -3.37
C VAL A 191 -17.76 -12.34 -4.16
N ARG A 192 -17.69 -13.47 -3.43
CA ARG A 192 -17.67 -14.82 -4.01
C ARG A 192 -18.83 -15.65 -3.51
N ASP A 193 -19.32 -16.52 -4.37
CA ASP A 193 -20.19 -17.65 -4.04
C ASP A 193 -19.39 -18.95 -3.91
N LYS A 194 -19.94 -19.98 -3.30
CA LYS A 194 -19.37 -21.35 -3.21
C LYS A 194 -17.93 -21.37 -2.71
N VAL A 195 -17.69 -20.76 -1.55
CA VAL A 195 -16.34 -20.60 -1.00
C VAL A 195 -15.72 -21.92 -0.57
N ASN A 196 -16.41 -22.66 0.32
CA ASN A 196 -16.03 -24.00 0.80
C ASN A 196 -17.23 -24.67 1.52
N ASP A 197 -17.01 -25.84 2.13
CA ASP A 197 -18.06 -26.61 2.83
C ASP A 197 -18.59 -25.88 4.07
N LEU A 198 -17.80 -24.99 4.69
CA LEU A 198 -18.19 -24.24 5.89
C LEU A 198 -18.88 -22.92 5.56
N TYR A 199 -18.52 -22.29 4.45
CA TYR A 199 -19.00 -20.96 4.08
C TYR A 199 -19.58 -20.96 2.66
N SER A 200 -20.83 -20.54 2.54
CA SER A 200 -21.52 -20.48 1.26
C SER A 200 -21.08 -19.28 0.43
N HIS A 201 -20.94 -18.11 1.06
CA HIS A 201 -20.58 -16.84 0.41
C HIS A 201 -19.54 -16.11 1.22
N SER A 202 -18.72 -15.30 0.56
CA SER A 202 -17.69 -14.48 1.18
C SER A 202 -17.61 -13.12 0.50
N SER A 203 -17.44 -12.07 1.31
CA SER A 203 -17.11 -10.72 0.87
C SER A 203 -15.77 -10.34 1.48
N GLU A 204 -14.75 -10.16 0.65
CA GLU A 204 -13.35 -10.03 1.07
C GLU A 204 -12.75 -8.71 0.56
N ILE A 205 -11.90 -8.10 1.39
CA ILE A 205 -11.10 -6.93 1.01
C ILE A 205 -9.67 -7.08 1.49
N ARG A 206 -8.72 -6.65 0.66
CA ARG A 206 -7.31 -6.44 1.02
C ARG A 206 -7.14 -4.98 1.38
N SER A 207 -7.28 -4.68 2.66
CA SER A 207 -7.20 -3.32 3.17
C SER A 207 -5.75 -2.89 3.34
N VAL A 208 -5.41 -1.77 2.72
CA VAL A 208 -4.08 -1.16 2.73
C VAL A 208 -4.20 0.25 3.23
N SER A 209 -3.44 0.60 4.27
CA SER A 209 -3.36 1.96 4.80
C SER A 209 -2.69 2.91 3.80
N GLU A 210 -2.92 4.19 3.92
CA GLU A 210 -2.15 5.22 3.20
C GLU A 210 -0.66 5.18 3.55
N ASP A 211 -0.33 4.76 4.77
CA ASP A 211 1.06 4.53 5.19
C ASP A 211 1.61 3.23 4.58
N ALA A 212 2.47 3.36 3.59
CA ALA A 212 3.11 2.24 2.89
C ALA A 212 3.96 1.33 3.80
N SER A 213 4.34 1.78 4.99
CA SER A 213 5.09 0.96 5.97
C SER A 213 4.21 -0.09 6.66
N LYS A 214 2.89 0.08 6.63
CA LYS A 214 1.95 -0.85 7.26
C LYS A 214 1.63 -2.02 6.34
N PRO A 215 1.61 -3.25 6.85
CA PRO A 215 1.34 -4.42 6.03
C PRO A 215 -0.14 -4.49 5.64
N VAL A 216 -0.41 -5.08 4.47
CA VAL A 216 -1.76 -5.37 3.98
C VAL A 216 -2.53 -6.22 4.98
N ARG A 217 -3.81 -5.89 5.21
CA ARG A 217 -4.72 -6.64 6.09
C ARG A 217 -5.92 -7.14 5.32
N THR A 218 -6.12 -8.44 5.33
CA THR A 218 -7.30 -9.05 4.71
C THR A 218 -8.42 -9.15 5.73
N LEU A 219 -9.58 -8.65 5.36
CA LEU A 219 -10.83 -8.81 6.09
C LEU A 219 -11.80 -9.61 5.24
N ALA A 220 -12.48 -10.59 5.85
CA ALA A 220 -13.51 -11.37 5.18
C ALA A 220 -14.80 -11.40 6.03
N VAL A 221 -15.91 -11.07 5.37
CA VAL A 221 -17.25 -11.30 5.89
C VAL A 221 -17.78 -12.57 5.22
N ARG A 222 -18.21 -13.54 6.01
CA ARG A 222 -18.61 -14.85 5.51
C ARG A 222 -19.99 -15.24 5.99
N MET A 223 -20.74 -15.91 5.14
CA MET A 223 -22.01 -16.53 5.49
C MET A 223 -21.79 -18.03 5.71
N VAL A 224 -22.18 -18.52 6.88
CA VAL A 224 -22.06 -19.94 7.22
C VAL A 224 -22.96 -20.77 6.32
N ALA A 225 -22.43 -21.84 5.76
CA ALA A 225 -23.19 -22.75 4.91
C ALA A 225 -24.21 -23.56 5.74
N PRO A 226 -25.39 -23.91 5.18
CA PRO A 226 -26.33 -24.82 5.83
C PRO A 226 -25.68 -26.20 5.96
N SER A 227 -25.88 -26.83 7.14
CA SER A 227 -25.48 -28.22 7.38
C SER A 227 -26.69 -29.15 7.26
N ALA A 228 -26.45 -30.46 7.28
CA ALA A 228 -27.53 -31.47 7.21
C ALA A 228 -28.55 -31.34 8.36
N THR A 229 -28.12 -30.81 9.52
CA THR A 229 -28.94 -30.68 10.73
C THR A 229 -29.43 -29.27 11.02
N TYR A 230 -28.75 -28.26 10.53
CA TYR A 230 -29.06 -26.85 10.86
C TYR A 230 -29.07 -25.99 9.61
N ALA A 231 -30.06 -25.08 9.54
CA ALA A 231 -30.14 -24.09 8.43
C ALA A 231 -29.00 -23.08 8.41
N ASN A 232 -28.35 -22.89 9.55
CA ASN A 232 -27.25 -21.91 9.74
C ASN A 232 -27.54 -20.53 9.08
N LYS A 233 -26.67 -20.04 8.20
CA LYS A 233 -26.74 -18.75 7.50
C LYS A 233 -26.32 -17.55 8.36
N GLN A 234 -25.68 -17.80 9.51
CA GLN A 234 -25.09 -16.72 10.30
C GLN A 234 -24.02 -15.99 9.49
N ILE A 235 -23.93 -14.70 9.70
CA ILE A 235 -22.88 -13.86 9.12
C ILE A 235 -21.79 -13.66 10.17
N VAL A 236 -20.57 -14.06 9.82
CA VAL A 236 -19.40 -13.94 10.68
C VAL A 236 -18.31 -13.16 9.98
N VAL A 237 -17.44 -12.54 10.75
CA VAL A 237 -16.34 -11.69 10.25
C VAL A 237 -15.01 -12.26 10.72
N GLU A 238 -14.12 -12.55 9.77
CA GLU A 238 -12.74 -12.92 10.06
C GLU A 238 -11.90 -11.68 10.24
N VAL A 239 -11.67 -11.30 11.48
CA VAL A 239 -10.86 -10.12 11.84
C VAL A 239 -9.39 -10.52 11.98
N PRO A 240 -8.42 -9.79 11.39
CA PRO A 240 -7.01 -10.05 11.58
C PRO A 240 -6.63 -10.10 13.07
N ASN A 241 -5.73 -11.02 13.44
CA ASN A 241 -5.26 -11.24 14.82
C ASN A 241 -6.32 -11.74 15.83
N VAL A 242 -7.51 -12.10 15.39
CA VAL A 242 -8.52 -12.79 16.19
C VAL A 242 -8.57 -14.26 15.78
N ARG A 243 -8.55 -15.18 16.75
CA ARG A 243 -8.38 -16.63 16.48
C ARG A 243 -9.58 -17.30 15.83
N LYS A 244 -10.78 -16.80 16.08
CA LYS A 244 -12.05 -17.35 15.57
C LYS A 244 -12.84 -16.23 14.91
N PRO A 245 -13.66 -16.56 13.90
CA PRO A 245 -14.58 -15.59 13.33
C PRO A 245 -15.48 -14.98 14.40
N VAL A 246 -15.74 -13.70 14.30
CA VAL A 246 -16.57 -12.93 15.23
C VAL A 246 -17.96 -12.78 14.62
N PRO A 247 -19.06 -13.09 15.36
CA PRO A 247 -20.42 -12.82 14.90
C PRO A 247 -20.60 -11.35 14.54
N LEU A 248 -21.31 -11.08 13.43
CA LEU A 248 -21.47 -9.72 12.87
C LEU A 248 -21.99 -8.71 13.93
N PHE A 249 -23.07 -9.05 14.65
CA PHE A 249 -23.69 -8.17 15.62
C PHE A 249 -22.78 -7.86 16.81
N ILE A 250 -21.97 -8.82 17.25
CA ILE A 250 -20.97 -8.60 18.31
C ILE A 250 -19.89 -7.62 17.83
N LEU A 251 -19.43 -7.77 16.61
CA LEU A 251 -18.41 -6.86 16.05
C LEU A 251 -18.97 -5.43 15.86
N MET A 252 -20.21 -5.30 15.35
CA MET A 252 -20.87 -4.02 15.19
C MET A 252 -21.05 -3.30 16.54
N ARG A 253 -21.45 -4.03 17.58
CA ARG A 253 -21.53 -3.47 18.94
C ARG A 253 -20.17 -3.06 19.49
N ALA A 254 -19.12 -3.83 19.23
CA ALA A 254 -17.75 -3.44 19.59
C ALA A 254 -17.30 -2.15 18.91
N LEU A 255 -17.77 -1.87 17.69
CA LEU A 255 -17.51 -0.63 16.95
C LEU A 255 -18.39 0.55 17.42
N GLY A 256 -19.35 0.32 18.32
CA GLY A 256 -20.21 1.37 18.92
C GLY A 256 -21.64 1.42 18.41
N VAL A 257 -22.07 0.48 17.57
CA VAL A 257 -23.47 0.37 17.10
C VAL A 257 -24.17 -0.71 17.93
N GLU A 258 -24.93 -0.32 18.96
CA GLU A 258 -25.48 -1.27 19.95
C GLU A 258 -26.85 -1.85 19.57
N SER A 259 -27.73 -1.02 18.98
CA SER A 259 -29.11 -1.41 18.63
C SER A 259 -29.14 -2.35 17.42
N ASP A 260 -29.93 -3.45 17.49
CA ASP A 260 -30.11 -4.39 16.37
C ASP A 260 -30.72 -3.70 15.16
N LYS A 261 -31.63 -2.76 15.36
CA LYS A 261 -32.23 -1.97 14.29
C LYS A 261 -31.17 -1.14 13.59
N ASP A 262 -30.34 -0.41 14.36
CA ASP A 262 -29.29 0.43 13.80
C ASP A 262 -28.25 -0.40 13.04
N ILE A 263 -27.89 -1.59 13.54
CA ILE A 263 -26.98 -2.51 12.84
C ILE A 263 -27.55 -2.89 11.47
N VAL A 264 -28.83 -3.23 11.38
CA VAL A 264 -29.49 -3.56 10.11
C VAL A 264 -29.55 -2.32 9.22
N ASP A 265 -29.84 -1.13 9.77
CA ASP A 265 -29.87 0.13 9.01
C ASP A 265 -28.47 0.50 8.47
N TYR A 266 -27.40 0.29 9.24
CA TYR A 266 -26.02 0.46 8.77
C TYR A 266 -25.65 -0.52 7.62
N CYS A 267 -26.19 -1.75 7.66
CA CYS A 267 -25.96 -2.71 6.61
C CYS A 267 -26.77 -2.42 5.34
N LEU A 268 -28.01 -2.02 5.46
CA LEU A 268 -28.90 -1.89 4.29
C LEU A 268 -28.98 -0.47 3.75
N LEU A 269 -28.77 0.57 4.59
CA LEU A 269 -28.89 2.01 4.32
C LEU A 269 -30.28 2.47 3.88
N ASN A 270 -31.06 1.60 3.24
CA ASN A 270 -32.44 1.83 2.83
C ASN A 270 -33.22 0.54 3.07
N THR A 271 -33.80 0.44 4.26
CA THR A 271 -34.56 -0.74 4.71
C THR A 271 -35.84 -0.96 3.91
N ASP A 272 -36.48 0.09 3.39
CA ASP A 272 -37.69 -0.05 2.57
C ASP A 272 -37.39 -0.75 1.24
N LYS A 273 -36.28 -0.38 0.59
CA LYS A 273 -35.84 -0.99 -0.66
C LYS A 273 -35.37 -2.44 -0.49
N PHE A 274 -34.76 -2.75 0.66
CA PHE A 274 -34.14 -4.06 0.93
C PHE A 274 -34.87 -4.82 2.06
N ARG A 275 -36.18 -4.60 2.20
CA ARG A 275 -36.99 -5.22 3.26
C ARG A 275 -36.89 -6.76 3.29
N SER A 276 -36.79 -7.39 2.12
CA SER A 276 -36.62 -8.86 2.00
C SER A 276 -35.28 -9.37 2.57
N TYR A 277 -34.31 -8.49 2.82
CA TYR A 277 -33.01 -8.89 3.39
C TYR A 277 -33.03 -8.91 4.92
N VAL A 278 -34.00 -8.21 5.56
CA VAL A 278 -34.08 -8.11 7.03
C VAL A 278 -34.18 -9.51 7.67
N ASP A 279 -34.99 -10.39 7.11
CA ASP A 279 -35.18 -11.74 7.65
C ASP A 279 -33.90 -12.60 7.59
N ILE A 280 -32.97 -12.29 6.70
CA ILE A 280 -31.70 -12.99 6.57
C ILE A 280 -30.78 -12.72 7.78
N PHE A 281 -30.97 -11.61 8.49
CA PHE A 281 -30.19 -11.29 9.69
C PHE A 281 -30.62 -12.06 10.94
N ILE A 282 -31.81 -12.67 10.96
CA ILE A 282 -32.36 -13.37 12.13
C ILE A 282 -31.35 -14.40 12.72
N PRO A 283 -30.72 -15.29 11.95
CA PRO A 283 -29.72 -16.21 12.49
C PRO A 283 -28.50 -15.51 13.11
N SER A 284 -28.10 -14.36 12.57
CA SER A 284 -26.97 -13.57 13.08
C SER A 284 -27.32 -12.82 14.39
N VAL A 285 -28.58 -12.39 14.55
CA VAL A 285 -29.08 -11.82 15.81
C VAL A 285 -29.05 -12.87 16.90
N HIS A 286 -29.54 -14.09 16.62
CA HIS A 286 -29.51 -15.19 17.57
C HIS A 286 -28.07 -15.61 17.96
N ASP A 287 -27.13 -15.58 17.00
CA ASP A 287 -25.73 -15.92 17.23
C ASP A 287 -25.02 -14.87 18.16
N ALA A 288 -25.49 -13.64 18.18
CA ALA A 288 -24.99 -12.61 19.11
C ALA A 288 -25.37 -12.88 20.57
N GLY A 289 -26.39 -13.69 20.83
CA GLY A 289 -26.81 -14.12 22.17
C GLY A 289 -27.10 -12.97 23.11
N LYS A 290 -26.53 -13.02 24.33
CA LYS A 290 -26.74 -12.04 25.40
C LYS A 290 -25.76 -10.84 25.38
N VAL A 291 -25.04 -10.63 24.31
CA VAL A 291 -24.07 -9.54 24.19
C VAL A 291 -24.78 -8.29 23.65
N PHE A 292 -25.25 -7.38 24.49
CA PHE A 292 -26.04 -6.21 24.07
C PHE A 292 -25.30 -4.86 24.15
N SER A 293 -24.20 -4.77 24.88
CA SER A 293 -23.47 -3.52 25.05
C SER A 293 -22.06 -3.60 24.48
N GLN A 294 -21.50 -2.43 24.13
CA GLN A 294 -20.13 -2.31 23.60
C GLN A 294 -19.09 -2.92 24.54
N SER A 295 -19.19 -2.67 25.84
CA SER A 295 -18.24 -3.18 26.84
C SER A 295 -18.23 -4.71 26.92
N VAL A 296 -19.39 -5.36 26.81
CA VAL A 296 -19.51 -6.82 26.80
C VAL A 296 -19.01 -7.40 25.47
N ALA A 297 -19.27 -6.73 24.36
CA ALA A 297 -18.77 -7.12 23.05
C ALA A 297 -17.24 -7.09 22.98
N LEU A 298 -16.61 -6.02 23.50
CA LEU A 298 -15.15 -5.91 23.60
C LEU A 298 -14.56 -7.02 24.49
N LYS A 299 -15.18 -7.32 25.62
CA LYS A 299 -14.77 -8.44 26.48
C LYS A 299 -14.87 -9.79 25.77
N TYR A 300 -15.97 -10.02 25.03
CA TYR A 300 -16.12 -11.24 24.24
C TYR A 300 -15.00 -11.40 23.21
N ILE A 301 -14.72 -10.36 22.41
CA ILE A 301 -13.64 -10.39 21.43
C ILE A 301 -12.28 -10.59 22.12
N ALA A 302 -12.07 -9.98 23.30
CA ALA A 302 -10.83 -10.16 24.07
C ALA A 302 -10.54 -11.64 24.37
N THR A 303 -11.56 -12.44 24.67
CA THR A 303 -11.38 -13.88 24.91
C THR A 303 -10.84 -14.64 23.69
N LEU A 304 -11.10 -14.12 22.48
CA LEU A 304 -10.65 -14.69 21.20
C LEU A 304 -9.27 -14.20 20.76
N THR A 305 -8.69 -13.22 21.45
CA THR A 305 -7.36 -12.67 21.14
C THR A 305 -6.26 -13.31 21.99
N LYS A 306 -5.00 -13.16 21.58
CA LYS A 306 -3.85 -13.63 22.36
C LYS A 306 -3.68 -12.84 23.66
N GLY A 307 -3.87 -11.52 23.61
CA GLY A 307 -3.66 -10.61 24.74
C GLY A 307 -4.75 -10.65 25.80
N LYS A 308 -5.95 -11.17 25.49
CA LYS A 308 -7.12 -11.29 26.39
C LYS A 308 -7.49 -10.01 27.15
N THR A 309 -7.14 -8.83 26.62
CA THR A 309 -7.38 -7.54 27.24
C THR A 309 -8.15 -6.61 26.30
N ILE A 310 -8.97 -5.73 26.86
CA ILE A 310 -9.73 -4.75 26.09
C ILE A 310 -8.81 -3.77 25.32
N PRO A 311 -7.74 -3.20 25.90
CA PRO A 311 -6.82 -2.34 25.16
C PRO A 311 -6.25 -3.00 23.90
N HIS A 312 -5.91 -4.29 23.97
CA HIS A 312 -5.42 -5.04 22.82
C HIS A 312 -6.50 -5.22 21.73
N VAL A 313 -7.78 -5.38 22.11
CA VAL A 313 -8.88 -5.41 21.14
C VAL A 313 -9.04 -4.05 20.45
N ILE A 314 -8.97 -2.96 21.20
CA ILE A 314 -9.05 -1.60 20.64
C ILE A 314 -7.88 -1.37 19.68
N GLU A 315 -6.67 -1.81 20.01
CA GLU A 315 -5.50 -1.77 19.12
C GLU A 315 -5.76 -2.54 17.81
N ILE A 316 -6.34 -3.75 17.91
CA ILE A 316 -6.70 -4.54 16.74
C ILE A 316 -7.73 -3.82 15.87
N LEU A 317 -8.81 -3.30 16.47
CA LEU A 317 -9.85 -2.58 15.74
C LEU A 317 -9.37 -1.25 15.15
N SER A 318 -8.37 -0.62 15.77
CA SER A 318 -7.75 0.60 15.28
C SER A 318 -6.81 0.34 14.11
N ASN A 319 -5.81 -0.52 14.31
CA ASN A 319 -4.66 -0.65 13.40
C ASN A 319 -4.77 -1.80 12.38
N TYR A 320 -5.54 -2.85 12.69
CA TYR A 320 -5.60 -4.06 11.87
C TYR A 320 -6.95 -4.26 11.17
N PHE A 321 -8.01 -3.66 11.69
CA PHE A 321 -9.34 -3.74 11.11
C PHE A 321 -9.58 -2.53 10.21
N LEU A 322 -9.74 -2.76 8.89
CA LEU A 322 -9.98 -1.74 7.87
C LEU A 322 -9.08 -0.49 8.00
N PRO A 323 -7.75 -0.65 7.94
CA PRO A 323 -6.82 0.48 8.13
C PRO A 323 -6.95 1.58 7.06
N HIS A 324 -7.49 1.29 5.86
CA HIS A 324 -7.70 2.29 4.81
C HIS A 324 -8.75 3.36 5.16
N ILE A 325 -9.61 3.10 6.15
CA ILE A 325 -10.64 4.06 6.59
C ILE A 325 -10.11 5.05 7.63
N GLY A 326 -8.96 4.74 8.21
CA GLY A 326 -8.35 5.52 9.29
C GLY A 326 -8.38 4.78 10.64
N GLU A 327 -7.46 5.14 11.54
CA GLU A 327 -7.20 4.35 12.74
C GLU A 327 -8.37 4.37 13.73
N MET A 328 -8.79 5.55 14.18
CA MET A 328 -9.82 5.71 15.24
C MET A 328 -11.22 5.97 14.69
N ASN A 329 -11.46 5.72 13.41
CA ASN A 329 -12.73 6.03 12.76
C ASN A 329 -13.71 4.84 12.81
N PHE A 330 -14.11 4.42 14.01
CA PHE A 330 -14.92 3.22 14.23
C PHE A 330 -16.29 3.26 13.57
N ILE A 331 -16.92 4.42 13.52
CA ILE A 331 -18.25 4.58 12.90
C ILE A 331 -18.18 4.33 11.40
N ASN A 332 -17.23 4.92 10.69
CA ASN A 332 -17.09 4.70 9.25
C ASN A 332 -16.63 3.26 8.94
N LYS A 333 -15.85 2.64 9.84
CA LYS A 333 -15.52 1.22 9.74
C LYS A 333 -16.78 0.34 9.86
N ALA A 334 -17.72 0.69 10.74
CA ALA A 334 -19.01 0.01 10.86
C ALA A 334 -19.86 0.19 9.59
N TYR A 335 -19.93 1.39 9.00
CA TYR A 335 -20.62 1.61 7.72
C TYR A 335 -20.00 0.79 6.58
N PHE A 336 -18.68 0.75 6.51
CA PHE A 336 -18.00 -0.03 5.46
C PHE A 336 -18.22 -1.54 5.66
N LEU A 337 -18.19 -2.03 6.90
CA LEU A 337 -18.54 -3.41 7.22
C LEU A 337 -19.98 -3.71 6.78
N GLY A 338 -20.91 -2.81 7.06
CA GLY A 338 -22.30 -2.88 6.59
C GLY A 338 -22.38 -2.95 5.05
N HIS A 339 -21.58 -2.14 4.35
CA HIS A 339 -21.50 -2.22 2.89
C HIS A 339 -21.01 -3.59 2.40
N MET A 340 -19.99 -4.17 3.03
CA MET A 340 -19.50 -5.51 2.72
C MET A 340 -20.59 -6.57 2.89
N VAL A 341 -21.37 -6.47 3.97
CA VAL A 341 -22.52 -7.35 4.25
C VAL A 341 -23.60 -7.19 3.17
N LYS A 342 -23.92 -5.94 2.80
CA LYS A 342 -24.92 -5.64 1.76
C LYS A 342 -24.55 -6.28 0.42
N GLU A 343 -23.31 -6.11 -0.01
CA GLU A 343 -22.87 -6.70 -1.28
C GLU A 343 -22.87 -8.23 -1.23
N LEU A 344 -22.49 -8.84 -0.09
CA LEU A 344 -22.62 -10.27 0.12
C LEU A 344 -24.09 -10.75 0.01
N LEU A 345 -25.04 -10.02 0.61
CA LEU A 345 -26.46 -10.34 0.53
C LEU A 345 -27.04 -10.21 -0.88
N LYS A 346 -26.57 -9.24 -1.67
CA LYS A 346 -26.97 -9.11 -3.07
C LYS A 346 -26.56 -10.31 -3.92
N VAL A 347 -25.35 -10.84 -3.70
CA VAL A 347 -24.88 -12.04 -4.39
C VAL A 347 -25.62 -13.28 -3.87
N TYR A 348 -25.84 -13.38 -2.56
CA TYR A 348 -26.60 -14.47 -1.95
C TYR A 348 -28.03 -14.56 -2.50
N THR A 349 -28.70 -13.43 -2.67
CA THR A 349 -30.06 -13.36 -3.24
C THR A 349 -30.09 -13.41 -4.77
N LYS A 350 -28.93 -13.56 -5.42
CA LYS A 350 -28.74 -13.58 -6.88
C LYS A 350 -29.18 -12.28 -7.59
N ASN A 351 -29.24 -11.17 -6.87
CA ASN A 351 -29.52 -9.86 -7.47
C ASN A 351 -28.30 -9.30 -8.22
N THR A 352 -27.09 -9.73 -7.86
CA THR A 352 -25.85 -9.41 -8.56
C THR A 352 -25.02 -10.68 -8.77
N LYS A 353 -24.17 -10.67 -9.79
CA LYS A 353 -23.20 -11.75 -10.02
C LYS A 353 -22.04 -11.63 -9.03
N PRO A 354 -21.35 -12.75 -8.70
CA PRO A 354 -20.08 -12.72 -7.99
C PRO A 354 -19.08 -11.84 -8.71
N THR A 355 -18.15 -11.25 -7.96
CA THR A 355 -17.11 -10.40 -8.53
C THR A 355 -16.13 -11.22 -9.35
N ASP A 356 -15.89 -10.79 -10.57
CA ASP A 356 -14.82 -11.33 -11.40
C ASP A 356 -13.48 -10.77 -10.87
N ARG A 357 -12.66 -11.65 -10.30
CA ARG A 357 -11.37 -11.27 -9.72
C ARG A 357 -10.40 -10.74 -10.76
N ASP A 358 -10.50 -11.23 -11.99
CA ASP A 358 -9.57 -10.86 -13.05
C ASP A 358 -9.82 -9.43 -13.58
N SER A 359 -11.00 -8.88 -13.31
CA SER A 359 -11.32 -7.49 -13.63
C SER A 359 -10.60 -6.44 -12.78
N PHE A 360 -9.92 -6.85 -11.70
CA PHE A 360 -9.27 -5.96 -10.74
C PHE A 360 -7.76 -6.24 -10.57
N LYS A 361 -7.16 -6.82 -11.57
CA LYS A 361 -5.69 -7.01 -11.62
C LYS A 361 -4.99 -5.79 -12.17
#